data_a7008065861855f85087de30f9ed2132
#
_entry.id   a7008065861855f85087de30f9ed2132
#
_cell.length_a   1.000
_cell.length_b   1.000
_cell.length_c   1.000
_cell.angle_alpha   90.00
_cell.angle_beta   90.00
_cell.angle_gamma   90.00
#
_symmetry.space_group_name_H-M   'P 1'
#
loop_
_entity.id
_entity.type
_entity.pdbx_description
1 polymer ?
#
loop_
_entity_poly.entity_id
_entity_poly.type
_entity_poly.pdbx_seq_one_letter_code
_entity_poly.pdbx_strand_id
1 'polypeptide(L)'
;MSRMVMIGITLLLAAGLVHGKDQPTAPNGIRLFPDYLEWKVVAPSYREDRGQIRVITGNETAMAALRRGTRPLPDGSVLAKVAWKARKHPSFPVATEPGEFVQVEFMVKESKKYRDTGGWGFARFVGNELKPYGSDAGFASECFACHTPMADNDYLFTRIVTTP
;
A
#
# COMPACT_ATOMS: atom_id res chain seq x y z
N MET A 1 -64.37 -3.68 -33.61
CA MET A 1 -63.78 -2.85 -32.58
C MET A 1 -62.88 -3.74 -31.70
N SER A 2 -61.61 -3.85 -32.03
CA SER A 2 -60.65 -4.74 -31.33
C SER A 2 -59.89 -3.94 -30.27
N ARG A 3 -60.00 -4.31 -29.00
CA ARG A 3 -59.27 -3.71 -27.90
C ARG A 3 -57.93 -4.43 -27.72
N MET A 4 -56.88 -3.74 -28.04
CA MET A 4 -55.50 -4.18 -27.84
C MET A 4 -55.12 -3.92 -26.34
N VAL A 5 -54.88 -4.98 -25.58
CA VAL A 5 -54.37 -4.91 -24.20
C VAL A 5 -52.88 -4.90 -24.25
N MET A 6 -52.27 -3.75 -23.89
CA MET A 6 -50.82 -3.67 -23.68
C MET A 6 -50.48 -4.19 -22.28
N ILE A 7 -49.74 -5.30 -22.25
CA ILE A 7 -49.13 -5.82 -21.01
C ILE A 7 -47.79 -5.16 -20.83
N GLY A 8 -47.72 -4.24 -19.88
CA GLY A 8 -46.45 -3.63 -19.49
C GLY A 8 -45.62 -4.61 -18.64
N ILE A 9 -44.47 -5.01 -19.16
CA ILE A 9 -43.50 -5.81 -18.40
C ILE A 9 -42.66 -4.84 -17.59
N THR A 10 -42.84 -4.78 -16.28
CA THR A 10 -42.02 -4.04 -15.35
C THR A 10 -40.78 -4.87 -15.05
N LEU A 11 -39.63 -4.45 -15.59
CA LEU A 11 -38.34 -5.06 -15.32
C LEU A 11 -37.84 -4.55 -13.96
N LEU A 12 -37.97 -5.39 -12.91
CA LEU A 12 -37.31 -5.12 -11.62
C LEU A 12 -35.82 -5.37 -11.76
N LEU A 13 -35.01 -4.28 -11.84
CA LEU A 13 -33.57 -4.35 -11.63
C LEU A 13 -33.32 -4.65 -10.13
N ALA A 14 -33.01 -5.90 -9.82
CA ALA A 14 -32.42 -6.25 -8.54
C ALA A 14 -30.99 -5.69 -8.49
N ALA A 15 -30.79 -4.55 -7.84
CA ALA A 15 -29.47 -4.07 -7.47
C ALA A 15 -28.87 -5.04 -6.45
N GLY A 16 -28.05 -5.98 -6.93
CA GLY A 16 -27.29 -6.88 -6.07
C GLY A 16 -26.34 -6.04 -5.20
N LEU A 17 -26.58 -6.03 -3.89
CA LEU A 17 -25.63 -5.54 -2.89
C LEU A 17 -24.38 -6.42 -2.99
N VAL A 18 -23.34 -5.91 -3.69
CA VAL A 18 -22.01 -6.48 -3.60
C VAL A 18 -21.55 -6.27 -2.15
N HIS A 19 -21.66 -7.31 -1.33
CA HIS A 19 -21.01 -7.34 -0.02
C HIS A 19 -19.51 -7.29 -0.28
N GLY A 20 -18.94 -6.08 -0.22
CA GLY A 20 -17.50 -5.91 -0.22
C GLY A 20 -16.94 -6.71 0.96
N LYS A 21 -16.06 -7.67 0.68
CA LYS A 21 -15.30 -8.34 1.74
C LYS A 21 -14.67 -7.24 2.60
N ASP A 22 -14.85 -7.32 3.92
CA ASP A 22 -14.26 -6.38 4.84
C ASP A 22 -12.76 -6.29 4.55
N GLN A 23 -12.27 -5.07 4.28
CA GLN A 23 -10.85 -4.84 4.00
C GLN A 23 -10.02 -5.26 5.20
N PRO A 24 -8.92 -6.04 5.02
CA PRO A 24 -8.00 -6.34 6.09
C PRO A 24 -7.60 -5.06 6.81
N THR A 25 -7.69 -5.07 8.14
CA THR A 25 -7.43 -3.90 8.98
C THR A 25 -6.36 -4.22 9.99
N ALA A 26 -5.29 -3.43 10.04
CA ALA A 26 -4.24 -3.56 11.04
C ALA A 26 -4.77 -3.22 12.44
N PRO A 27 -4.15 -3.72 13.52
CA PRO A 27 -4.62 -3.51 14.90
C PRO A 27 -4.73 -2.03 15.31
N ASN A 28 -4.02 -1.13 14.64
CA ASN A 28 -4.10 0.33 14.84
C ASN A 28 -5.15 1.04 13.97
N GLY A 29 -6.01 0.27 13.29
CA GLY A 29 -7.12 0.78 12.49
C GLY A 29 -6.77 1.19 11.06
N ILE A 30 -5.52 1.05 10.62
CA ILE A 30 -5.15 1.29 9.21
C ILE A 30 -5.66 0.13 8.37
N ARG A 31 -6.52 0.44 7.38
CA ARG A 31 -7.03 -0.54 6.42
C ARG A 31 -6.03 -0.77 5.29
N LEU A 32 -6.09 -1.95 4.71
CA LEU A 32 -5.42 -2.21 3.44
C LEU A 32 -6.00 -1.26 2.37
N PHE A 33 -5.13 -0.68 1.55
CA PHE A 33 -5.51 0.14 0.40
C PHE A 33 -5.62 -0.78 -0.83
N PRO A 34 -6.81 -1.07 -1.36
CA PRO A 34 -6.98 -2.10 -2.40
C PRO A 34 -6.30 -1.74 -3.73
N ASP A 35 -6.13 -0.45 -3.98
CA ASP A 35 -5.56 0.14 -5.18
C ASP A 35 -4.04 0.37 -5.13
N TYR A 36 -3.36 -0.08 -4.06
CA TYR A 36 -1.92 0.19 -3.87
C TYR A 36 -1.02 -0.31 -5.01
N LEU A 37 -1.47 -1.31 -5.77
CA LEU A 37 -0.74 -1.82 -6.94
C LEU A 37 -0.86 -0.92 -8.18
N GLU A 38 -1.87 -0.06 -8.22
CA GLU A 38 -2.11 0.91 -9.30
C GLU A 38 -1.36 2.22 -9.07
N TRP A 39 -0.80 2.41 -7.87
CA TRP A 39 -0.07 3.62 -7.53
C TRP A 39 1.24 3.73 -8.29
N LYS A 40 1.69 4.96 -8.49
CA LYS A 40 2.95 5.24 -9.18
C LYS A 40 4.14 4.76 -8.37
N VAL A 41 5.13 4.21 -9.07
CA VAL A 41 6.38 3.76 -8.45
C VAL A 41 7.19 4.95 -7.95
N VAL A 42 7.58 4.90 -6.68
CA VAL A 42 8.58 5.80 -6.08
C VAL A 42 9.97 5.30 -6.39
N ALA A 43 10.27 4.05 -6.06
CA ALA A 43 11.52 3.38 -6.38
C ALA A 43 11.44 1.87 -6.17
N PRO A 44 12.18 1.06 -6.96
CA PRO A 44 12.51 -0.31 -6.60
C PRO A 44 13.68 -0.36 -5.61
N SER A 45 13.81 -1.45 -4.87
CA SER A 45 15.02 -1.73 -4.08
C SER A 45 15.22 -3.22 -3.88
N TYR A 46 16.48 -3.63 -3.73
CA TYR A 46 16.84 -4.99 -3.35
C TYR A 46 17.37 -4.99 -1.91
N ARG A 47 16.85 -5.87 -1.10
CA ARG A 47 17.28 -6.06 0.29
C ARG A 47 18.07 -7.35 0.38
N GLU A 48 19.40 -7.25 0.27
CA GLU A 48 20.32 -8.37 0.18
C GLU A 48 20.25 -9.29 1.41
N ASP A 49 20.29 -8.70 2.60
CA ASP A 49 20.22 -9.40 3.87
C ASP A 49 18.92 -10.21 4.09
N ARG A 50 17.90 -9.95 3.28
CA ARG A 50 16.63 -10.65 3.32
C ARG A 50 16.30 -11.40 2.03
N GLY A 51 17.12 -11.26 1.00
CA GLY A 51 16.84 -11.81 -0.31
C GLY A 51 15.50 -11.34 -0.87
N GLN A 52 15.20 -10.04 -0.76
CA GLN A 52 13.89 -9.50 -1.14
C GLN A 52 14.02 -8.42 -2.20
N ILE A 53 13.23 -8.56 -3.28
CA ILE A 53 12.95 -7.47 -4.20
C ILE A 53 11.74 -6.71 -3.67
N ARG A 54 11.84 -5.39 -3.66
CA ARG A 54 10.80 -4.50 -3.14
C ARG A 54 10.51 -3.40 -4.15
N VAL A 55 9.25 -3.02 -4.23
CA VAL A 55 8.80 -1.83 -4.95
C VAL A 55 8.07 -0.94 -3.97
N ILE A 56 8.45 0.32 -3.94
CA ILE A 56 7.77 1.35 -3.17
C ILE A 56 6.89 2.13 -4.15
N THR A 57 5.60 2.21 -3.83
CA THR A 57 4.62 3.00 -4.57
C THR A 57 4.06 4.11 -3.69
N GLY A 58 3.47 5.12 -4.29
CA GLY A 58 2.85 6.23 -3.56
C GLY A 58 1.56 6.69 -4.22
N ASN A 59 0.58 7.05 -3.38
CA ASN A 59 -0.63 7.68 -3.87
C ASN A 59 -0.33 9.06 -4.49
N GLU A 60 -1.31 9.68 -5.14
CA GLU A 60 -1.09 10.95 -5.85
C GLU A 60 -0.55 12.06 -4.93
N THR A 61 -1.03 12.16 -3.70
CA THR A 61 -0.57 13.16 -2.72
C THR A 61 0.91 12.97 -2.39
N ALA A 62 1.33 11.75 -2.09
CA ALA A 62 2.74 11.42 -1.83
C ALA A 62 3.61 11.69 -3.06
N MET A 63 3.19 11.24 -4.25
CA MET A 63 3.95 11.41 -5.49
C MET A 63 4.12 12.87 -5.88
N ALA A 64 3.08 13.69 -5.71
CA ALA A 64 3.16 15.12 -5.98
C ALA A 64 4.17 15.82 -5.05
N ALA A 65 4.18 15.48 -3.76
CA ALA A 65 5.13 16.03 -2.79
C ALA A 65 6.57 15.55 -3.07
N LEU A 66 6.75 14.25 -3.31
CA LEU A 66 8.06 13.66 -3.62
C LEU A 66 8.72 14.29 -4.84
N ARG A 67 7.97 14.51 -5.93
CA ARG A 67 8.49 15.15 -7.15
C ARG A 67 8.92 16.59 -6.94
N ARG A 68 8.25 17.32 -6.06
CA ARG A 68 8.62 18.69 -5.69
C ARG A 68 9.72 18.77 -4.65
N GLY A 69 10.17 17.62 -4.12
CA GLY A 69 11.12 17.60 -3.00
C GLY A 69 10.54 18.12 -1.69
N THR A 70 9.19 18.19 -1.56
CA THR A 70 8.54 18.69 -0.36
C THR A 70 8.78 17.78 0.83
N ARG A 71 9.22 18.34 1.95
CA ARG A 71 9.36 17.67 3.25
C ARG A 71 8.92 18.62 4.37
N PRO A 72 8.23 18.12 5.40
CA PRO A 72 7.63 16.78 5.48
C PRO A 72 6.55 16.58 4.40
N LEU A 73 6.20 15.33 4.10
CA LEU A 73 5.09 15.03 3.21
C LEU A 73 3.77 15.52 3.85
N PRO A 74 2.82 16.03 3.03
CA PRO A 74 1.54 16.50 3.54
C PRO A 74 0.67 15.35 4.05
N ASP A 75 -0.25 15.65 4.96
CA ASP A 75 -1.27 14.73 5.42
C ASP A 75 -2.07 14.18 4.24
N GLY A 76 -2.47 12.91 4.33
CA GLY A 76 -3.07 12.16 3.23
C GLY A 76 -2.06 11.50 2.29
N SER A 77 -0.74 11.74 2.47
CA SER A 77 0.28 10.95 1.76
C SER A 77 0.26 9.50 2.25
N VAL A 78 0.26 8.57 1.31
CA VAL A 78 0.38 7.14 1.60
C VAL A 78 1.46 6.53 0.72
N LEU A 79 2.34 5.75 1.34
CA LEU A 79 3.35 4.96 0.66
C LEU A 79 3.08 3.48 0.93
N ALA A 80 3.22 2.65 -0.10
CA ALA A 80 3.18 1.21 0.03
C ALA A 80 4.54 0.61 -0.35
N LYS A 81 5.03 -0.34 0.45
CA LYS A 81 6.21 -1.13 0.15
C LYS A 81 5.80 -2.57 -0.05
N VAL A 82 5.79 -3.01 -1.29
CA VAL A 82 5.49 -4.40 -1.68
C VAL A 82 6.79 -5.19 -1.74
N ALA A 83 6.82 -6.36 -1.14
CA ALA A 83 8.01 -7.21 -1.03
C ALA A 83 7.75 -8.64 -1.51
N TRP A 84 8.70 -9.15 -2.29
CA TRP A 84 8.74 -10.53 -2.77
C TRP A 84 10.09 -11.17 -2.43
N LYS A 85 10.14 -12.49 -2.28
CA LYS A 85 11.40 -13.23 -2.30
C LYS A 85 12.05 -13.05 -3.65
N ALA A 86 13.36 -12.81 -3.67
CA ALA A 86 14.13 -12.81 -4.89
C ALA A 86 14.34 -14.25 -5.37
N ARG A 87 14.15 -14.49 -6.65
CA ARG A 87 14.48 -15.79 -7.28
C ARG A 87 15.22 -15.58 -8.59
N LYS A 88 15.97 -16.57 -9.01
CA LYS A 88 16.57 -16.57 -10.34
C LYS A 88 15.49 -16.74 -11.40
N HIS A 89 15.60 -15.95 -12.48
CA HIS A 89 14.70 -16.10 -13.61
C HIS A 89 14.92 -17.46 -14.30
N PRO A 90 13.88 -18.28 -14.53
CA PRO A 90 14.04 -19.67 -14.99
C PRO A 90 14.68 -19.79 -16.38
N SER A 91 14.40 -18.83 -17.26
CA SER A 91 14.93 -18.82 -18.64
C SER A 91 16.09 -17.84 -18.85
N PHE A 92 16.47 -17.06 -17.83
CA PHE A 92 17.58 -16.11 -17.88
C PHE A 92 18.30 -16.05 -16.53
N PRO A 93 19.12 -17.07 -16.20
CA PRO A 93 19.65 -17.29 -14.86
C PRO A 93 20.53 -16.17 -14.28
N VAL A 94 21.05 -15.28 -15.13
CA VAL A 94 21.78 -14.09 -14.68
C VAL A 94 20.86 -13.00 -14.11
N ALA A 95 19.57 -13.04 -14.48
CA ALA A 95 18.58 -12.13 -13.93
C ALA A 95 17.99 -12.66 -12.62
N THR A 96 17.60 -11.72 -11.76
CA THR A 96 16.86 -11.99 -10.53
C THR A 96 15.51 -11.27 -10.61
N GLU A 97 14.43 -11.97 -10.33
CA GLU A 97 13.06 -11.49 -10.44
C GLU A 97 12.28 -11.65 -9.14
N PRO A 98 11.14 -10.94 -8.97
CA PRO A 98 10.21 -11.20 -7.88
C PRO A 98 9.66 -12.64 -7.97
N GLY A 99 9.72 -13.36 -6.85
CA GLY A 99 9.14 -14.69 -6.68
C GLY A 99 7.88 -14.64 -5.80
N GLU A 100 7.90 -15.44 -4.73
CA GLU A 100 6.81 -15.52 -3.77
C GLU A 100 6.57 -14.17 -3.09
N PHE A 101 5.30 -13.72 -3.04
CA PHE A 101 4.91 -12.52 -2.31
C PHE A 101 5.14 -12.72 -0.80
N VAL A 102 5.74 -11.72 -0.17
CA VAL A 102 6.03 -11.75 1.28
C VAL A 102 5.04 -10.90 2.05
N GLN A 103 4.92 -9.64 1.68
CA GLN A 103 4.09 -8.68 2.41
C GLN A 103 3.92 -7.36 1.66
N VAL A 104 2.93 -6.58 2.10
CA VAL A 104 2.84 -5.15 1.83
C VAL A 104 2.83 -4.38 3.15
N GLU A 105 3.56 -3.28 3.19
CA GLU A 105 3.64 -2.38 4.32
C GLU A 105 3.23 -0.97 3.89
N PHE A 106 2.45 -0.30 4.72
CA PHE A 106 1.99 1.06 4.47
C PHE A 106 2.58 2.03 5.48
N MET A 107 2.92 3.23 5.01
CA MET A 107 3.13 4.42 5.80
C MET A 107 2.04 5.44 5.43
N VAL A 108 1.27 5.89 6.42
CA VAL A 108 0.13 6.80 6.25
C VAL A 108 0.41 8.08 7.00
N LYS A 109 0.45 9.22 6.31
CA LYS A 109 0.69 10.53 6.92
C LYS A 109 -0.61 11.14 7.44
N GLU A 110 -0.71 11.25 8.76
CA GLU A 110 -1.73 11.98 9.50
C GLU A 110 -1.08 12.62 10.74
N SER A 111 -0.55 13.83 10.58
CA SER A 111 0.33 14.50 11.54
C SER A 111 -0.26 14.62 12.95
N LYS A 112 -1.57 14.87 13.05
CA LYS A 112 -2.27 14.97 14.34
C LYS A 112 -2.48 13.62 15.02
N LYS A 113 -2.81 12.60 14.24
CA LYS A 113 -3.14 11.25 14.74
C LYS A 113 -1.90 10.48 15.16
N TYR A 114 -0.82 10.61 14.39
CA TYR A 114 0.40 9.85 14.58
C TYR A 114 1.57 10.72 15.06
N ARG A 115 1.28 11.73 15.92
CA ARG A 115 2.30 12.68 16.42
C ARG A 115 3.50 11.99 17.07
N ASP A 116 3.25 10.91 17.79
CA ASP A 116 4.26 10.18 18.56
C ASP A 116 5.17 9.31 17.66
N THR A 117 4.83 9.19 16.40
CA THR A 117 5.60 8.46 15.37
C THR A 117 5.95 9.37 14.18
N GLY A 118 6.26 10.65 14.46
CA GLY A 118 6.65 11.62 13.44
C GLY A 118 5.56 11.97 12.43
N GLY A 119 4.29 11.75 12.80
CA GLY A 119 3.13 11.97 11.94
C GLY A 119 2.83 10.79 10.99
N TRP A 120 3.49 9.63 11.17
CA TRP A 120 3.33 8.47 10.33
C TRP A 120 2.67 7.30 11.07
N GLY A 121 1.55 6.82 10.53
CA GLY A 121 0.99 5.52 10.88
C GLY A 121 1.64 4.41 10.07
N PHE A 122 1.81 3.23 10.66
CA PHE A 122 2.42 2.06 10.03
C PHE A 122 1.43 0.91 10.01
N ALA A 123 1.37 0.17 8.90
CA ALA A 123 0.61 -1.08 8.80
C ALA A 123 1.40 -2.10 7.98
N ARG A 124 1.19 -3.38 8.26
CA ARG A 124 1.79 -4.50 7.51
C ARG A 124 0.77 -5.60 7.34
N PHE A 125 0.72 -6.15 6.13
CA PHE A 125 -0.13 -7.29 5.77
C PHE A 125 0.74 -8.37 5.13
N VAL A 126 0.68 -9.59 5.65
CA VAL A 126 1.65 -10.66 5.38
C VAL A 126 1.00 -11.79 4.60
N GLY A 127 1.76 -12.32 3.64
CA GLY A 127 1.39 -13.48 2.83
C GLY A 127 0.23 -13.21 1.86
N ASN A 128 -0.12 -14.20 1.07
CA ASN A 128 -1.17 -14.07 0.05
C ASN A 128 -2.56 -13.80 0.64
N GLU A 129 -2.77 -14.15 1.90
CA GLU A 129 -4.02 -13.87 2.63
C GLU A 129 -4.08 -12.42 3.15
N LEU A 130 -3.01 -11.64 2.99
CA LEU A 130 -2.90 -10.27 3.48
C LEU A 130 -3.24 -10.15 4.97
N LYS A 131 -2.75 -11.11 5.76
CA LYS A 131 -3.03 -11.18 7.19
C LYS A 131 -2.40 -9.98 7.91
N PRO A 132 -3.19 -9.21 8.71
CA PRO A 132 -2.64 -8.10 9.48
C PRO A 132 -1.53 -8.57 10.42
N TYR A 133 -0.43 -7.83 10.47
CA TYR A 133 0.69 -8.08 11.36
C TYR A 133 0.49 -7.37 12.70
N GLY A 134 0.92 -8.02 13.78
CA GLY A 134 0.82 -7.52 15.14
C GLY A 134 -0.44 -8.01 15.86
N SER A 135 -0.35 -8.11 17.19
CA SER A 135 -1.48 -8.48 18.06
C SER A 135 -2.28 -7.27 18.55
N ASP A 136 -1.63 -6.11 18.60
CA ASP A 136 -2.18 -4.83 19.07
C ASP A 136 -1.52 -3.66 18.33
N ALA A 137 -1.92 -2.44 18.66
CA ALA A 137 -1.42 -1.22 18.01
C ALA A 137 0.06 -0.93 18.29
N GLY A 138 0.65 -1.56 19.30
CA GLY A 138 2.05 -1.35 19.71
C GLY A 138 3.08 -1.82 18.68
N PHE A 139 2.69 -2.73 17.76
CA PHE A 139 3.58 -3.18 16.67
C PHE A 139 4.15 -2.03 15.85
N ALA A 140 3.43 -0.91 15.75
CA ALA A 140 3.88 0.27 15.01
C ALA A 140 5.17 0.87 15.56
N SER A 141 5.46 0.65 16.86
CA SER A 141 6.70 1.10 17.51
C SER A 141 7.94 0.45 16.90
N GLU A 142 7.86 -0.84 16.50
CA GLU A 142 8.96 -1.55 15.85
C GLU A 142 9.27 -0.90 14.48
N CYS A 143 8.22 -0.56 13.72
CA CYS A 143 8.35 0.09 12.44
C CYS A 143 8.98 1.49 12.60
N PHE A 144 8.44 2.27 13.54
CA PHE A 144 8.92 3.62 13.82
C PHE A 144 10.38 3.64 14.29
N ALA A 145 10.76 2.76 15.22
CA ALA A 145 12.13 2.67 15.70
C ALA A 145 13.14 2.43 14.56
N CYS A 146 12.78 1.57 13.59
CA CYS A 146 13.60 1.36 12.39
C CYS A 146 13.68 2.62 11.52
N HIS A 147 12.61 3.41 11.43
CA HIS A 147 12.53 4.62 10.59
C HIS A 147 13.11 5.87 11.25
N THR A 148 13.30 5.89 12.58
CA THR A 148 13.79 7.05 13.35
C THR A 148 15.12 7.62 12.83
N PRO A 149 16.12 6.83 12.39
CA PRO A 149 17.37 7.38 11.82
C PRO A 149 17.17 8.23 10.57
N MET A 150 15.99 8.18 9.96
CA MET A 150 15.64 8.93 8.74
C MET A 150 14.76 10.15 9.03
N ALA A 151 14.73 10.64 10.26
CA ALA A 151 13.89 11.78 10.68
C ALA A 151 14.08 13.02 9.79
N ASP A 152 15.30 13.33 9.41
CA ASP A 152 15.63 14.47 8.54
C ASP A 152 15.06 14.34 7.12
N ASN A 153 14.70 13.12 6.69
CA ASN A 153 14.04 12.85 5.42
C ASN A 153 12.57 12.43 5.64
N ASP A 154 11.92 12.99 6.67
CA ASP A 154 10.55 12.65 7.04
C ASP A 154 10.35 11.14 7.25
N TYR A 155 11.33 10.48 7.90
CA TYR A 155 11.34 9.05 8.20
C TYR A 155 11.36 8.13 6.98
N LEU A 156 11.71 8.62 5.79
CA LEU A 156 11.71 7.85 4.55
C LEU A 156 13.13 7.41 4.16
N PHE A 157 13.35 6.12 3.98
CA PHE A 157 14.58 5.58 3.38
C PHE A 157 14.65 5.82 1.88
N THR A 158 13.48 5.88 1.23
CA THR A 158 13.36 5.87 -0.23
C THR A 158 13.45 7.29 -0.79
N ARG A 159 14.23 7.42 -1.87
CA ARG A 159 14.24 8.61 -2.74
C ARG A 159 13.48 8.27 -4.02
N ILE A 160 12.79 9.26 -4.58
CA ILE A 160 12.09 9.07 -5.86
C ILE A 160 13.13 8.82 -6.97
N VAL A 161 12.86 7.80 -7.76
CA VAL A 161 13.62 7.55 -8.99
C VAL A 161 13.09 8.48 -10.07
N THR A 162 13.99 9.24 -10.67
CA THR A 162 13.69 10.08 -11.83
C THR A 162 14.24 9.41 -13.08
N THR A 163 13.44 9.39 -14.14
CA THR A 163 13.92 9.11 -15.49
C THR A 163 14.20 10.44 -16.21
N PRO A 164 15.20 10.50 -17.08
CA PRO A 164 15.50 11.68 -17.90
C PRO A 164 14.30 12.12 -18.73
#